data_879cc5aa9675197cce9c5e24bd0137ed
#
_entry.id   879cc5aa9675197cce9c5e24bd0137ed
#
_cell.length_a   1.000
_cell.length_b   1.000
_cell.length_c   1.000
_cell.angle_alpha   90.00
_cell.angle_beta   90.00
_cell.angle_gamma   90.00
#
_symmetry.space_group_name_H-M   'P 1'
#
loop_
_entity.id
_entity.type
_entity.pdbx_description
1 polymer ?
#
loop_
_entity_poly.entity_id
_entity_poly.type
_entity_poly.pdbx_seq_one_letter_code
_entity_poly.pdbx_strand_id
1 'polypeptide(L)'
;MSGLCFKGLARWAALLCSGLVIGLGVANSDADASFRIKEDSFSISNAPGYCFAMVAFARWYYLSRQGQPSLRKVLSPAAQLRIARELQEFYSQNLIKLQADYCNVHHANPSESFRRFLLGLLSGEPQIVLLMNRGSSGGAAVLHAVLAYEWLPERNVLKVYDPNYTRDERFIDLDKKWYTSLDITYNAICFPEVLNAHPALVRRMEYLYSRYVHRIGDQRLAGPIVRPTAPWQQSN
;
A
#
# COMPACT_ATOMS: atom_id res chain seq x y z
N MET A 1 -19.08 -18.15 20.72
CA MET A 1 -18.61 -16.92 21.36
C MET A 1 -17.19 -17.17 21.84
N SER A 2 -16.19 -16.91 21.03
CA SER A 2 -14.78 -17.14 21.38
C SER A 2 -14.01 -15.92 20.92
N GLY A 3 -13.81 -15.00 21.87
CA GLY A 3 -12.96 -13.82 21.67
C GLY A 3 -11.51 -14.25 21.68
N LEU A 4 -10.92 -14.50 20.52
CA LEU A 4 -9.48 -14.64 20.35
C LEU A 4 -8.83 -13.27 20.50
N CYS A 5 -8.26 -13.06 21.66
CA CYS A 5 -7.62 -11.85 22.13
C CYS A 5 -6.29 -11.66 21.39
N PHE A 6 -6.12 -10.56 20.68
CA PHE A 6 -4.90 -10.10 20.01
C PHE A 6 -3.70 -9.87 20.96
N LYS A 7 -3.83 -10.21 22.25
CA LYS A 7 -2.75 -10.06 23.26
C LYS A 7 -1.49 -10.89 22.98
N GLY A 8 -1.51 -11.79 21.99
CA GLY A 8 -0.35 -12.59 21.63
C GLY A 8 0.68 -11.93 20.72
N LEU A 9 0.30 -10.93 19.94
CA LEU A 9 1.17 -10.35 18.91
C LEU A 9 2.28 -9.44 19.47
N ALA A 10 2.02 -8.73 20.55
CA ALA A 10 3.04 -7.88 21.19
C ALA A 10 4.22 -8.69 21.77
N ARG A 11 4.02 -9.95 22.12
CA ARG A 11 5.11 -10.81 22.65
C ARG A 11 6.07 -11.32 21.57
N TRP A 12 5.65 -11.39 20.31
CA TRP A 12 6.51 -11.89 19.22
C TRP A 12 7.47 -10.84 18.68
N ALA A 13 7.12 -9.56 18.74
CA ALA A 13 8.03 -8.48 18.36
C ALA A 13 9.26 -8.41 19.29
N ALA A 14 9.09 -8.71 20.58
CA ALA A 14 10.18 -8.72 21.54
C ALA A 14 11.17 -9.89 21.37
N LEU A 15 10.74 -11.03 20.80
CA LEU A 15 11.60 -12.19 20.60
C LEU A 15 12.48 -12.10 19.34
N LEU A 16 12.16 -11.28 18.39
CA LEU A 16 12.98 -11.07 17.19
C LEU A 16 14.15 -10.10 17.44
N CYS A 17 14.12 -9.31 18.50
CA CYS A 17 15.20 -8.38 18.83
C CYS A 17 16.38 -9.00 19.60
N SER A 18 16.28 -10.24 20.08
CA SER A 18 17.26 -10.81 21.03
C SER A 18 18.30 -11.74 20.41
N GLY A 19 18.40 -11.89 19.11
CA GLY A 19 19.20 -12.99 18.57
C GLY A 19 19.95 -12.83 17.27
N LEU A 20 20.19 -11.61 16.72
CA LEU A 20 21.08 -11.50 15.56
C LEU A 20 21.71 -10.10 15.45
N VAL A 21 22.71 -9.82 16.28
CA VAL A 21 23.70 -8.77 15.95
C VAL A 21 24.74 -9.40 15.00
N ILE A 22 24.34 -9.61 13.76
CA ILE A 22 25.29 -9.74 12.66
C ILE A 22 25.59 -8.30 12.23
N GLY A 23 26.85 -7.89 12.42
CA GLY A 23 27.37 -6.62 11.93
C GLY A 23 27.30 -6.57 10.41
N LEU A 24 26.13 -6.26 9.88
CA LEU A 24 25.97 -5.77 8.52
C LEU A 24 26.36 -4.29 8.58
N GLY A 25 27.53 -3.99 8.02
CA GLY A 25 27.90 -2.61 7.72
C GLY A 25 26.74 -1.98 6.97
N VAL A 26 25.99 -1.12 7.66
CA VAL A 26 24.97 -0.28 7.04
C VAL A 26 25.73 0.64 6.10
N ALA A 27 25.78 0.28 4.82
CA ALA A 27 26.05 1.26 3.80
C ALA A 27 25.03 2.38 4.04
N ASN A 28 25.50 3.56 4.39
CA ASN A 28 24.71 4.79 4.37
C ASN A 28 24.26 5.02 2.91
N SER A 29 23.22 4.32 2.49
CA SER A 29 22.43 4.71 1.33
C SER A 29 21.58 5.89 1.78
N ASP A 30 21.73 6.99 1.08
CA ASP A 30 21.09 8.28 1.30
C ASP A 30 19.73 8.17 2.00
N ALA A 31 19.69 8.72 3.23
CA ALA A 31 18.62 8.56 4.22
C ALA A 31 17.32 9.32 3.87
N ASP A 32 16.97 9.47 2.58
CA ASP A 32 15.86 10.33 2.16
C ASP A 32 14.84 9.67 1.21
N ALA A 33 14.86 8.34 1.08
CA ALA A 33 13.96 7.61 0.19
C ALA A 33 12.68 7.11 0.88
N SER A 34 12.15 7.84 1.86
CA SER A 34 10.83 7.51 2.42
C SER A 34 9.70 8.06 1.55
N PHE A 35 8.60 7.32 1.44
CA PHE A 35 7.40 7.78 0.73
C PHE A 35 6.88 9.09 1.34
N ARG A 36 6.68 10.10 0.48
CA ARG A 36 6.25 11.45 0.89
C ARG A 36 4.88 11.75 0.31
N ILE A 37 3.87 11.86 1.15
CA ILE A 37 2.48 12.08 0.72
C ILE A 37 2.36 13.26 -0.24
N LYS A 38 3.02 14.39 0.07
CA LYS A 38 2.92 15.61 -0.75
C LYS A 38 3.57 15.50 -2.12
N GLU A 39 4.38 14.49 -2.37
CA GLU A 39 5.12 14.29 -3.60
C GLU A 39 4.72 13.03 -4.34
N ASP A 40 4.61 11.90 -3.61
CA ASP A 40 4.49 10.57 -4.18
C ASP A 40 3.05 10.08 -4.30
N SER A 41 2.08 10.87 -3.78
CA SER A 41 0.66 10.55 -3.87
C SER A 41 -0.10 11.43 -4.86
N PHE A 42 -1.36 11.10 -5.10
CA PHE A 42 -2.28 11.91 -5.88
C PHE A 42 -2.58 13.25 -5.18
N SER A 43 -2.74 14.32 -5.98
CA SER A 43 -3.17 15.64 -5.48
C SER A 43 -4.69 15.84 -5.53
N ILE A 44 -5.40 14.95 -6.21
CA ILE A 44 -6.86 14.92 -6.30
C ILE A 44 -7.48 14.14 -5.15
N SER A 45 -8.71 14.46 -4.77
CA SER A 45 -9.44 13.70 -3.74
C SER A 45 -10.08 12.43 -4.31
N ASN A 46 -10.36 11.48 -3.42
CA ASN A 46 -11.02 10.20 -3.73
C ASN A 46 -12.55 10.32 -3.93
N ALA A 47 -13.09 11.50 -4.22
CA ALA A 47 -14.54 11.74 -4.26
C ALA A 47 -15.37 10.72 -5.06
N PRO A 48 -14.87 10.10 -6.17
CA PRO A 48 -15.61 9.06 -6.90
C PRO A 48 -15.38 7.62 -6.44
N GLY A 49 -14.64 7.37 -5.35
CA GLY A 49 -14.36 6.00 -4.89
C GLY A 49 -13.23 5.29 -5.62
N TYR A 50 -12.19 6.01 -6.00
CA TYR A 50 -11.00 5.48 -6.69
C TYR A 50 -9.84 5.13 -5.75
N CYS A 51 -10.12 4.89 -4.47
CA CYS A 51 -9.11 4.73 -3.43
C CYS A 51 -8.09 3.64 -3.75
N PHE A 52 -8.53 2.45 -4.20
CA PHE A 52 -7.61 1.37 -4.55
C PHE A 52 -6.67 1.78 -5.69
N ALA A 53 -7.21 2.35 -6.77
CA ALA A 53 -6.42 2.78 -7.91
C ALA A 53 -5.37 3.83 -7.52
N MET A 54 -5.76 4.77 -6.66
CA MET A 54 -4.85 5.84 -6.23
C MET A 54 -3.70 5.30 -5.39
N VAL A 55 -3.95 4.39 -4.44
CA VAL A 55 -2.89 3.81 -3.61
C VAL A 55 -2.01 2.84 -4.39
N ALA A 56 -2.60 2.02 -5.27
CA ALA A 56 -1.85 1.07 -6.10
C ALA A 56 -0.91 1.80 -7.07
N PHE A 57 -1.41 2.85 -7.73
CA PHE A 57 -0.60 3.63 -8.67
C PHE A 57 0.49 4.45 -7.95
N ALA A 58 0.18 5.07 -6.81
CA ALA A 58 1.16 5.81 -6.01
C ALA A 58 2.30 4.89 -5.54
N ARG A 59 1.96 3.69 -5.03
CA ARG A 59 2.95 2.65 -4.68
C ARG A 59 3.81 2.26 -5.88
N TRP A 60 3.18 1.90 -6.98
CA TRP A 60 3.90 1.49 -8.19
C TRP A 60 4.83 2.61 -8.69
N TYR A 61 4.35 3.85 -8.73
CA TYR A 61 5.16 4.98 -9.16
C TYR A 61 6.37 5.18 -8.26
N TYR A 62 6.18 5.19 -6.95
CA TYR A 62 7.25 5.32 -5.97
C TYR A 62 8.33 4.26 -6.17
N LEU A 63 7.96 2.98 -6.28
CA LEU A 63 8.91 1.88 -6.42
C LEU A 63 9.58 1.81 -7.79
N SER A 64 8.85 2.13 -8.86
CA SER A 64 9.33 1.99 -10.24
C SER A 64 10.04 3.23 -10.75
N ARG A 65 9.91 4.36 -10.07
CA ARG A 65 10.36 5.68 -10.53
C ARG A 65 11.24 6.40 -9.52
N GLN A 66 11.92 5.66 -8.65
CA GLN A 66 12.89 6.24 -7.72
C GLN A 66 13.88 7.13 -8.48
N GLY A 67 14.14 8.33 -7.96
CA GLY A 67 14.99 9.34 -8.60
C GLY A 67 14.33 10.15 -9.72
N GLN A 68 13.05 9.90 -10.03
CA GLN A 68 12.25 10.70 -10.95
C GLN A 68 11.55 11.86 -10.21
N PRO A 69 11.07 12.90 -10.93
CA PRO A 69 10.24 13.93 -10.32
C PRO A 69 9.03 13.33 -9.62
N SER A 70 8.55 14.01 -8.58
CA SER A 70 7.38 13.57 -7.82
C SER A 70 6.15 13.33 -8.72
N LEU A 71 5.27 12.39 -8.33
CA LEU A 71 4.04 12.06 -9.06
C LEU A 71 3.21 13.32 -9.39
N ARG A 72 3.12 14.25 -8.45
CA ARG A 72 2.36 15.50 -8.61
C ARG A 72 2.96 16.47 -9.62
N LYS A 73 4.27 16.38 -9.87
CA LYS A 73 4.95 17.21 -10.89
C LYS A 73 4.81 16.60 -12.28
N VAL A 74 4.75 15.27 -12.36
CA VAL A 74 4.72 14.53 -13.63
C VAL A 74 3.32 14.43 -14.22
N LEU A 75 2.30 14.32 -13.38
CA LEU A 75 0.91 14.15 -13.81
C LEU A 75 0.04 15.36 -13.40
N SER A 76 -0.60 15.99 -14.39
CA SER A 76 -1.62 16.99 -14.10
C SER A 76 -2.81 16.39 -13.34
N PRO A 77 -3.59 17.19 -12.58
CA PRO A 77 -4.78 16.70 -11.91
C PRO A 77 -5.76 15.97 -12.83
N ALA A 78 -5.91 16.44 -14.07
CA ALA A 78 -6.77 15.80 -15.07
C ALA A 78 -6.23 14.41 -15.48
N ALA A 79 -4.90 14.26 -15.65
CA ALA A 79 -4.27 12.99 -15.92
C ALA A 79 -4.40 12.03 -14.72
N GLN A 80 -4.19 12.53 -13.51
CA GLN A 80 -4.39 11.77 -12.27
C GLN A 80 -5.82 11.22 -12.17
N LEU A 81 -6.82 12.03 -12.45
CA LEU A 81 -8.23 11.61 -12.41
C LEU A 81 -8.53 10.50 -13.44
N ARG A 82 -8.00 10.63 -14.66
CA ARG A 82 -8.18 9.62 -15.71
C ARG A 82 -7.51 8.30 -15.33
N ILE A 83 -6.27 8.35 -14.84
CA ILE A 83 -5.55 7.16 -14.35
C ILE A 83 -6.34 6.49 -13.22
N ALA A 84 -6.77 7.26 -12.22
CA ALA A 84 -7.51 6.72 -11.08
C ALA A 84 -8.80 6.02 -11.53
N ARG A 85 -9.57 6.64 -12.43
CA ARG A 85 -10.80 6.06 -12.97
C ARG A 85 -10.54 4.77 -13.76
N GLU A 86 -9.66 4.82 -14.76
CA GLU A 86 -9.40 3.67 -15.64
C GLU A 86 -8.74 2.49 -14.90
N LEU A 87 -7.92 2.78 -13.90
CA LEU A 87 -7.31 1.75 -13.07
C LEU A 87 -8.32 1.14 -12.08
N GLN A 88 -9.21 1.95 -11.51
CA GLN A 88 -10.28 1.46 -10.63
C GLN A 88 -11.27 0.57 -11.40
N GLU A 89 -11.62 0.95 -12.62
CA GLU A 89 -12.45 0.14 -13.50
C GLU A 89 -11.78 -1.20 -13.80
N PHE A 90 -10.51 -1.18 -14.20
CA PHE A 90 -9.73 -2.39 -14.42
C PHE A 90 -9.70 -3.31 -13.18
N TYR A 91 -9.44 -2.74 -12.00
CA TYR A 91 -9.43 -3.47 -10.74
C TYR A 91 -10.78 -4.11 -10.44
N SER A 92 -11.87 -3.35 -10.57
CA SER A 92 -13.23 -3.83 -10.29
C SER A 92 -13.64 -4.98 -11.19
N GLN A 93 -13.19 -4.97 -12.44
CA GLN A 93 -13.53 -6.01 -13.42
C GLN A 93 -12.65 -7.26 -13.28
N ASN A 94 -11.40 -7.12 -12.88
CA ASN A 94 -10.41 -8.19 -13.02
C ASN A 94 -9.83 -8.71 -11.70
N LEU A 95 -9.81 -7.91 -10.65
CA LEU A 95 -9.06 -8.22 -9.43
C LEU A 95 -9.88 -8.22 -8.14
N ILE A 96 -11.09 -7.67 -8.16
CA ILE A 96 -11.90 -7.56 -6.94
C ILE A 96 -12.24 -8.92 -6.33
N LYS A 97 -12.49 -9.92 -7.18
CA LYS A 97 -12.73 -11.30 -6.72
C LYS A 97 -11.49 -11.92 -6.09
N LEU A 98 -10.34 -11.79 -6.75
CA LEU A 98 -9.06 -12.27 -6.20
C LEU A 98 -8.77 -11.65 -4.83
N GLN A 99 -9.01 -10.35 -4.69
CA GLN A 99 -8.87 -9.64 -3.43
C GLN A 99 -9.82 -10.17 -2.35
N ALA A 100 -11.10 -10.35 -2.69
CA ALA A 100 -12.09 -10.85 -1.75
C ALA A 100 -11.75 -12.25 -1.27
N ASP A 101 -11.38 -13.14 -2.19
CA ASP A 101 -10.96 -14.51 -1.89
C ASP A 101 -9.72 -14.50 -0.98
N TYR A 102 -8.71 -13.67 -1.30
CA TYR A 102 -7.51 -13.53 -0.47
C TYR A 102 -7.84 -13.05 0.94
N CYS A 103 -8.60 -11.97 1.08
CA CYS A 103 -8.94 -11.42 2.40
C CYS A 103 -9.79 -12.37 3.23
N ASN A 104 -10.64 -13.19 2.60
CA ASN A 104 -11.44 -14.20 3.31
C ASN A 104 -10.57 -15.35 3.82
N VAL A 105 -9.64 -15.86 3.01
CA VAL A 105 -8.73 -16.96 3.38
C VAL A 105 -7.76 -16.52 4.47
N HIS A 106 -7.09 -15.38 4.29
CA HIS A 106 -6.05 -14.90 5.21
C HIS A 106 -6.60 -14.29 6.50
N HIS A 107 -7.91 -14.12 6.60
CA HIS A 107 -8.52 -13.82 7.89
C HIS A 107 -8.37 -14.96 8.90
N ALA A 108 -8.30 -16.20 8.45
CA ALA A 108 -8.11 -17.36 9.31
C ALA A 108 -6.66 -17.43 9.86
N ASN A 109 -5.68 -16.83 9.15
CA ASN A 109 -4.29 -16.75 9.60
C ASN A 109 -3.71 -15.33 9.38
N PRO A 110 -4.17 -14.34 10.15
CA PRO A 110 -3.74 -12.95 9.95
C PRO A 110 -2.26 -12.73 10.30
N SER A 111 -1.65 -13.58 11.09
CA SER A 111 -0.26 -13.42 11.52
C SER A 111 0.74 -13.53 10.37
N GLU A 112 0.54 -14.44 9.43
CA GLU A 112 1.47 -14.63 8.32
C GLU A 112 1.36 -13.48 7.30
N SER A 113 0.14 -13.08 6.90
CA SER A 113 -0.04 -11.95 6.00
C SER A 113 0.46 -10.64 6.62
N PHE A 114 0.26 -10.45 7.92
CA PHE A 114 0.79 -9.30 8.65
C PHE A 114 2.33 -9.32 8.72
N ARG A 115 2.94 -10.49 8.97
CA ARG A 115 4.41 -10.63 8.97
C ARG A 115 5.02 -10.22 7.63
N ARG A 116 4.47 -10.71 6.51
CA ARG A 116 4.95 -10.36 5.17
C ARG A 116 4.74 -8.88 4.86
N PHE A 117 3.60 -8.34 5.24
CA PHE A 117 3.31 -6.92 5.14
C PHE A 117 4.36 -6.07 5.89
N LEU A 118 4.70 -6.43 7.14
CA LEU A 118 5.73 -5.74 7.90
C LEU A 118 7.11 -5.85 7.27
N LEU A 119 7.49 -7.02 6.75
CA LEU A 119 8.77 -7.19 6.05
C LEU A 119 8.87 -6.25 4.85
N GLY A 120 7.79 -6.07 4.09
CA GLY A 120 7.74 -5.09 3.00
C GLY A 120 7.96 -3.66 3.50
N LEU A 121 7.27 -3.24 4.57
CA LEU A 121 7.47 -1.91 5.15
C LEU A 121 8.91 -1.70 5.67
N LEU A 122 9.47 -2.69 6.36
CA LEU A 122 10.85 -2.63 6.88
C LEU A 122 11.91 -2.59 5.77
N SER A 123 11.60 -3.09 4.57
CA SER A 123 12.45 -2.96 3.38
C SER A 123 12.21 -1.64 2.61
N GLY A 124 11.42 -0.72 3.16
CA GLY A 124 11.14 0.59 2.53
C GLY A 124 10.08 0.54 1.43
N GLU A 125 9.36 -0.57 1.28
CA GLU A 125 8.29 -0.70 0.31
C GLU A 125 6.93 -0.34 0.91
N PRO A 126 6.25 0.72 0.47
CA PRO A 126 4.88 0.99 0.90
C PRO A 126 3.95 -0.18 0.56
N GLN A 127 3.01 -0.48 1.45
CA GLN A 127 2.13 -1.64 1.36
C GLN A 127 0.66 -1.25 1.32
N ILE A 128 -0.14 -1.89 0.46
CA ILE A 128 -1.59 -1.65 0.39
C ILE A 128 -2.25 -2.25 1.63
N VAL A 129 -3.14 -1.47 2.24
CA VAL A 129 -4.01 -1.88 3.35
C VAL A 129 -5.46 -1.68 2.91
N LEU A 130 -6.27 -2.71 3.10
CA LEU A 130 -7.70 -2.67 2.81
C LEU A 130 -8.50 -2.59 4.11
N LEU A 131 -9.34 -1.59 4.18
CA LEU A 131 -10.25 -1.36 5.29
C LEU A 131 -11.62 -1.92 4.93
N MET A 132 -12.16 -2.72 5.83
CA MET A 132 -13.37 -3.50 5.58
C MET A 132 -14.39 -3.31 6.69
N ASN A 133 -15.66 -3.52 6.34
CA ASN A 133 -16.70 -3.79 7.30
C ASN A 133 -17.12 -5.26 7.21
N ARG A 134 -17.05 -5.95 8.32
CA ARG A 134 -17.58 -7.30 8.47
C ARG A 134 -18.96 -7.26 9.09
N GLY A 135 -19.93 -7.75 8.35
CA GLY A 135 -21.26 -7.97 8.87
C GLY A 135 -21.30 -9.16 9.85
N SER A 136 -22.36 -9.27 10.61
CA SER A 136 -22.61 -10.39 11.54
C SER A 136 -22.67 -11.76 10.86
N SER A 137 -22.93 -11.81 9.54
CA SER A 137 -22.94 -13.01 8.70
C SER A 137 -21.54 -13.45 8.24
N GLY A 138 -20.48 -12.75 8.64
CA GLY A 138 -19.09 -13.09 8.28
C GLY A 138 -18.63 -12.64 6.90
N GLY A 139 -19.52 -12.14 6.05
CA GLY A 139 -19.15 -11.52 4.78
C GLY A 139 -18.42 -10.21 5.00
N ALA A 140 -17.29 -10.01 4.30
CA ALA A 140 -16.53 -8.77 4.35
C ALA A 140 -16.71 -7.96 3.07
N ALA A 141 -17.12 -6.70 3.20
CA ALA A 141 -17.04 -5.73 2.12
C ALA A 141 -15.79 -4.88 2.29
N VAL A 142 -14.93 -4.86 1.26
CA VAL A 142 -13.84 -3.89 1.21
C VAL A 142 -14.43 -2.56 0.77
N LEU A 143 -14.28 -1.57 1.63
CA LEU A 143 -14.92 -0.28 1.41
C LEU A 143 -13.91 0.84 1.16
N HIS A 144 -12.63 0.64 1.58
CA HIS A 144 -11.60 1.65 1.40
C HIS A 144 -10.20 1.03 1.30
N ALA A 145 -9.31 1.69 0.56
CA ALA A 145 -7.92 1.31 0.45
C ALA A 145 -7.02 2.49 0.85
N VAL A 146 -5.98 2.20 1.63
CA VAL A 146 -4.94 3.14 2.02
C VAL A 146 -3.56 2.55 1.78
N LEU A 147 -2.51 3.37 1.73
CA LEU A 147 -1.14 2.94 1.53
C LEU A 147 -0.33 3.16 2.81
N ALA A 148 0.05 2.09 3.50
CA ALA A 148 0.97 2.17 4.62
C ALA A 148 2.40 2.33 4.08
N TYR A 149 3.17 3.24 4.67
CA TYR A 149 4.54 3.53 4.24
C TYR A 149 5.55 3.54 5.39
N GLU A 150 5.09 3.51 6.63
CA GLU A 150 5.94 3.43 7.83
C GLU A 150 5.18 2.73 8.95
N TRP A 151 5.88 1.93 9.74
CA TRP A 151 5.37 1.35 10.98
C TRP A 151 6.13 1.93 12.18
N LEU A 152 5.41 2.38 13.19
CA LEU A 152 5.91 2.89 14.46
C LEU A 152 5.72 1.82 15.53
N PRO A 153 6.71 0.96 15.77
CA PRO A 153 6.54 -0.22 16.63
C PRO A 153 6.25 0.11 18.09
N GLU A 154 6.82 1.21 18.60
CA GLU A 154 6.64 1.68 19.98
C GLU A 154 5.20 2.09 20.30
N ARG A 155 4.42 2.42 19.29
CA ARG A 155 3.03 2.83 19.37
C ARG A 155 2.07 1.84 18.71
N ASN A 156 2.61 0.80 18.07
CA ASN A 156 1.90 -0.14 17.22
C ASN A 156 0.98 0.53 16.18
N VAL A 157 1.51 1.55 15.49
CA VAL A 157 0.77 2.42 14.58
C VAL A 157 1.38 2.38 13.18
N LEU A 158 0.54 2.30 12.16
CA LEU A 158 0.95 2.50 10.77
C LEU A 158 0.73 3.96 10.37
N LYS A 159 1.73 4.59 9.75
CA LYS A 159 1.52 5.82 8.99
C LYS A 159 0.99 5.46 7.61
N VAL A 160 -0.05 6.13 7.17
CA VAL A 160 -0.72 5.83 5.91
C VAL A 160 -1.01 7.07 5.08
N TYR A 161 -0.89 6.91 3.77
CA TYR A 161 -1.56 7.78 2.81
C TYR A 161 -2.99 7.29 2.63
N ASP A 162 -3.94 8.12 3.00
CA ASP A 162 -5.37 7.91 2.76
C ASP A 162 -5.81 8.85 1.62
N PRO A 163 -6.31 8.33 0.48
CA PRO A 163 -6.74 9.16 -0.64
C PRO A 163 -7.87 10.13 -0.35
N ASN A 164 -8.59 9.95 0.76
CA ASN A 164 -9.58 10.91 1.23
C ASN A 164 -8.94 12.17 1.84
N TYR A 165 -7.64 12.08 2.22
CA TYR A 165 -6.88 13.16 2.87
C TYR A 165 -5.55 13.36 2.13
N THR A 166 -5.59 14.02 1.00
CA THR A 166 -4.47 14.08 0.03
C THR A 166 -3.23 14.83 0.49
N ARG A 167 -3.26 15.49 1.65
CA ARG A 167 -2.14 16.31 2.16
C ARG A 167 -1.72 15.93 3.58
N ASP A 168 -2.55 15.16 4.28
CA ASP A 168 -2.39 14.91 5.70
C ASP A 168 -1.92 13.49 5.95
N GLU A 169 -0.97 13.34 6.86
CA GLU A 169 -0.64 12.03 7.41
C GLU A 169 -1.84 11.49 8.18
N ARG A 170 -2.13 10.22 7.94
CA ARG A 170 -3.14 9.49 8.70
C ARG A 170 -2.47 8.30 9.39
N PHE A 171 -3.13 7.80 10.41
CA PHE A 171 -2.59 6.74 11.25
C PHE A 171 -3.62 5.63 11.43
N ILE A 172 -3.16 4.37 11.36
CA ILE A 172 -3.93 3.20 11.76
C ILE A 172 -3.30 2.68 13.04
N ASP A 173 -4.04 2.73 14.13
CA ASP A 173 -3.68 2.14 15.41
C ASP A 173 -4.06 0.65 15.36
N LEU A 174 -3.07 -0.23 15.35
CA LEU A 174 -3.28 -1.68 15.22
C LEU A 174 -3.83 -2.33 16.49
N ASP A 175 -3.76 -1.65 17.63
CA ASP A 175 -4.37 -2.11 18.87
C ASP A 175 -5.87 -1.81 18.93
N LYS A 176 -6.34 -0.88 18.10
CA LYS A 176 -7.75 -0.56 17.95
C LYS A 176 -8.42 -1.52 16.97
N LYS A 177 -9.70 -1.77 17.20
CA LYS A 177 -10.52 -2.63 16.33
C LYS A 177 -11.19 -1.87 15.18
N TRP A 178 -10.88 -0.58 15.02
CA TRP A 178 -11.51 0.28 14.02
C TRP A 178 -10.59 1.40 13.56
N TYR A 179 -10.79 1.79 12.33
CA TYR A 179 -10.22 2.95 11.68
C TYR A 179 -11.34 3.79 11.08
N THR A 180 -11.27 5.12 11.19
CA THR A 180 -12.28 6.02 10.62
C THR A 180 -11.66 6.86 9.52
N SER A 181 -12.31 6.86 8.34
CA SER A 181 -11.96 7.74 7.23
C SER A 181 -13.26 8.37 6.69
N LEU A 182 -13.28 9.69 6.59
CA LEU A 182 -14.51 10.47 6.35
C LEU A 182 -15.64 9.96 7.26
N ASP A 183 -16.32 10.04 7.93
CA ASP A 183 -17.38 9.55 8.81
C ASP A 183 -17.70 8.04 8.71
N ILE A 184 -16.88 7.26 7.97
CA ILE A 184 -17.04 5.81 7.84
C ILE A 184 -16.05 5.12 8.77
N THR A 185 -16.57 4.24 9.64
CA THR A 185 -15.77 3.41 10.53
C THR A 185 -15.67 1.99 9.99
N TYR A 186 -14.44 1.50 9.88
CA TYR A 186 -14.10 0.15 9.44
C TYR A 186 -13.72 -0.72 10.63
N ASN A 187 -14.18 -1.95 10.65
CA ASN A 187 -14.00 -2.87 11.78
C ASN A 187 -13.07 -4.07 11.48
N ALA A 188 -12.46 -4.08 10.30
CA ALA A 188 -11.51 -5.11 9.91
C ALA A 188 -10.46 -4.57 8.94
N ILE A 189 -9.26 -5.18 8.96
CA ILE A 189 -8.14 -4.84 8.09
C ILE A 189 -7.67 -6.10 7.36
N CYS A 190 -7.30 -5.96 6.09
CA CYS A 190 -6.66 -6.99 5.28
C CYS A 190 -5.37 -6.44 4.67
N PHE A 191 -4.34 -7.27 4.61
CA PHE A 191 -3.03 -6.97 4.02
C PHE A 191 -2.86 -7.76 2.72
N PRO A 192 -3.35 -7.28 1.57
CA PRO A 192 -3.43 -8.06 0.34
C PRO A 192 -2.12 -8.02 -0.44
N GLU A 193 -1.07 -8.68 0.04
CA GLU A 193 0.23 -8.71 -0.64
C GLU A 193 0.15 -9.19 -2.10
N VAL A 194 -0.82 -10.07 -2.41
CA VAL A 194 -1.06 -10.58 -3.77
C VAL A 194 -1.34 -9.47 -4.78
N LEU A 195 -1.84 -8.33 -4.34
CA LEU A 195 -2.11 -7.17 -5.19
C LEU A 195 -0.90 -6.26 -5.37
N ASN A 196 0.06 -6.30 -4.45
CA ASN A 196 1.21 -5.38 -4.46
C ASN A 196 2.07 -5.50 -5.73
N ALA A 197 2.19 -6.69 -6.29
CA ALA A 197 3.00 -6.96 -7.48
C ALA A 197 2.25 -7.79 -8.54
N HIS A 198 0.91 -7.74 -8.56
CA HIS A 198 0.12 -8.52 -9.51
C HIS A 198 0.46 -8.10 -10.96
N PRO A 199 0.92 -9.05 -11.82
CA PRO A 199 1.48 -8.69 -13.12
C PRO A 199 0.52 -7.93 -14.06
N ALA A 200 -0.76 -8.26 -14.03
CA ALA A 200 -1.76 -7.56 -14.85
C ALA A 200 -1.98 -6.12 -14.35
N LEU A 201 -1.94 -5.90 -13.03
CA LEU A 201 -2.05 -4.57 -12.44
C LEU A 201 -0.83 -3.72 -12.79
N VAL A 202 0.37 -4.28 -12.67
CA VAL A 202 1.63 -3.60 -13.04
C VAL A 202 1.60 -3.17 -14.51
N ARG A 203 1.30 -4.09 -15.44
CA ARG A 203 1.19 -3.77 -16.88
C ARG A 203 0.14 -2.68 -17.15
N ARG A 204 -0.98 -2.70 -16.44
CA ARG A 204 -2.00 -1.65 -16.60
C ARG A 204 -1.50 -0.29 -16.12
N MET A 205 -0.79 -0.22 -15.00
CA MET A 205 -0.20 1.02 -14.50
C MET A 205 0.87 1.57 -15.44
N GLU A 206 1.75 0.72 -15.98
CA GLU A 206 2.75 1.10 -17.00
C GLU A 206 2.09 1.70 -18.24
N TYR A 207 1.04 1.05 -18.75
CA TYR A 207 0.28 1.54 -19.90
C TYR A 207 -0.35 2.90 -19.62
N LEU A 208 -1.02 3.07 -18.48
CA LEU A 208 -1.66 4.32 -18.11
C LEU A 208 -0.65 5.45 -17.90
N TYR A 209 0.49 5.15 -17.28
CA TYR A 209 1.56 6.11 -17.13
C TYR A 209 2.07 6.58 -18.50
N SER A 210 2.41 5.67 -19.39
CA SER A 210 2.92 6.03 -20.73
C SER A 210 1.93 6.86 -21.55
N ARG A 211 0.63 6.62 -21.33
CA ARG A 211 -0.44 7.33 -22.03
C ARG A 211 -0.68 8.76 -21.50
N TYR A 212 -0.53 8.96 -20.20
CA TYR A 212 -0.93 10.21 -19.54
C TYR A 212 0.22 11.04 -19.01
N VAL A 213 1.45 10.54 -19.01
CA VAL A 213 2.61 11.34 -18.60
C VAL A 213 2.78 12.52 -19.54
N HIS A 214 2.80 13.72 -18.98
CA HIS A 214 3.16 14.90 -19.74
C HIS A 214 4.67 14.97 -19.86
N ARG A 215 5.18 15.19 -21.07
CA ARG A 215 6.59 15.51 -21.28
C ARG A 215 6.87 16.85 -20.61
N ILE A 216 7.67 16.83 -19.56
CA ILE A 216 8.21 18.03 -18.97
C ILE A 216 9.44 18.40 -19.83
N GLY A 217 9.26 19.26 -20.83
CA GLY A 217 10.30 19.57 -21.82
C GLY A 217 10.63 18.37 -22.71
N ASP A 218 11.58 18.53 -23.64
CA ASP A 218 12.02 17.47 -24.58
C ASP A 218 12.82 16.32 -23.94
N GLN A 219 12.95 16.29 -22.61
CA GLN A 219 13.57 15.17 -21.92
C GLN A 219 12.54 14.06 -21.75
N ARG A 220 12.69 13.00 -22.54
CA ARG A 220 12.04 11.71 -22.28
C ARG A 220 12.45 11.26 -20.87
N LEU A 221 11.52 11.19 -19.95
CA LEU A 221 11.68 10.52 -18.66
C LEU A 221 11.74 8.98 -18.88
N ALA A 222 12.62 8.55 -19.76
CA ALA A 222 12.85 7.16 -20.10
C ALA A 222 14.03 6.62 -19.26
N GLY A 223 13.87 6.65 -17.94
CA GLY A 223 14.70 5.76 -17.12
C GLY A 223 14.17 4.33 -17.24
N PRO A 224 15.04 3.30 -17.17
CA PRO A 224 14.58 1.92 -17.14
C PRO A 224 13.61 1.72 -15.98
N ILE A 225 12.52 0.99 -16.24
CA ILE A 225 11.62 0.53 -15.16
C ILE A 225 12.44 -0.41 -14.30
N VAL A 226 12.84 0.03 -13.13
CA VAL A 226 13.44 -0.86 -12.13
C VAL A 226 12.30 -1.74 -11.64
N ARG A 227 12.28 -2.99 -12.11
CA ARG A 227 11.34 -3.99 -11.58
C ARG A 227 11.79 -4.31 -10.17
N PRO A 228 10.95 -4.14 -9.15
CA PRO A 228 11.27 -4.66 -7.82
C PRO A 228 11.48 -6.17 -7.98
N THR A 229 12.71 -6.64 -7.74
CA THR A 229 12.96 -8.07 -7.55
C THR A 229 12.35 -8.42 -6.20
N ALA A 230 11.19 -9.04 -6.23
CA ALA A 230 10.57 -9.50 -5.00
C ALA A 230 11.53 -10.49 -4.31
N PRO A 231 11.88 -10.29 -3.03
CA PRO A 231 12.87 -11.10 -2.31
C PRO A 231 12.56 -12.60 -2.29
N TRP A 232 11.31 -12.97 -2.55
CA TRP A 232 10.82 -14.35 -2.54
C TRP A 232 10.96 -15.10 -3.88
N GLN A 233 11.46 -14.46 -4.96
CA GLN A 233 11.72 -15.12 -6.24
C GLN A 233 13.10 -15.79 -6.32
N GLN A 234 13.92 -15.71 -5.27
CA GLN A 234 15.28 -16.28 -5.26
C GLN A 234 15.40 -17.61 -4.51
N SER A 235 14.30 -18.24 -4.09
CA SER A 235 14.32 -19.56 -3.47
C SER A 235 13.70 -20.60 -4.40
N ASN A 236 14.50 -21.12 -5.32
CA ASN A 236 14.38 -22.45 -5.90
C ASN A 236 15.64 -23.22 -5.58
#